data_ee99668a90f810a212910d3dbbfa9000
#
_entry.id   ee99668a90f810a212910d3dbbfa9000
#
_cell.length_a   1.000
_cell.length_b   1.000
_cell.length_c   1.000
_cell.angle_alpha   90.00
_cell.angle_beta   90.00
_cell.angle_gamma   90.00
#
_symmetry.space_group_name_H-M   'P 1'
#
loop_
_entity.id
_entity.type
_entity.pdbx_description
1 polymer ?
#
loop_
_entity_poly.entity_id
_entity_poly.type
_entity_poly.pdbx_seq_one_letter_code
_entity_poly.pdbx_strand_id
1 'polypeptide(L)'
;MALSNHYRSEDLLDIETAAGGFQQRKGLRQCLPLPFCFHTGLSQYMALESVEGRHRYEIFYHCPDQMARDPSAIDMFITGSYFTEWFTSYVHSVVTGGYPIIRDQIFRYVHDKECVATTGDITVSVSTSFLPELSSVHPPHFFFTYRIRIEMSKDALPENACQLDSRYWKITNANGNVEEVQGPGVVGEFPVMQPGKVHEYASCTTFSTTSGHMEGHYTFHQLKNKEVVFNITIPRFHMVCPPFRKSVVRTGSASDVSHNSWNDEENSTDTDDYEDAEQGGLGFPAPSGHCPRRI
;
A
#
# COMPACT_ATOMS: atom_id res chain seq x y z
N MET A 1 -5.67 -13.40 3.51
CA MET A 1 -6.66 -12.29 3.60
C MET A 1 -6.22 -11.09 4.44
N ALA A 2 -5.03 -11.09 5.00
CA ALA A 2 -4.55 -10.03 5.90
C ALA A 2 -4.39 -8.64 5.24
N LEU A 3 -4.39 -8.53 3.91
CA LEU A 3 -4.21 -7.28 3.17
C LEU A 3 -5.48 -6.76 2.52
N SER A 4 -6.64 -7.31 2.85
CA SER A 4 -7.90 -7.02 2.13
C SER A 4 -8.32 -5.54 2.12
N ASN A 5 -7.80 -4.73 3.04
CA ASN A 5 -8.14 -3.31 3.14
C ASN A 5 -7.05 -2.38 2.59
N HIS A 6 -5.79 -2.83 2.49
CA HIS A 6 -4.65 -1.99 2.10
C HIS A 6 -4.55 -1.74 0.58
N TYR A 7 -5.23 -2.52 -0.24
CA TYR A 7 -5.24 -2.36 -1.70
C TYR A 7 -6.49 -1.64 -2.24
N ARG A 8 -7.38 -1.18 -1.36
CA ARG A 8 -8.58 -0.46 -1.77
C ARG A 8 -8.25 0.93 -2.28
N SER A 9 -9.16 1.43 -3.13
CA SER A 9 -9.05 2.75 -3.71
C SER A 9 -9.03 3.85 -2.67
N GLU A 10 -8.43 4.95 -3.05
CA GLU A 10 -8.53 6.22 -2.38
C GLU A 10 -9.59 7.05 -3.12
N ASP A 11 -10.53 7.61 -2.37
CA ASP A 11 -11.56 8.46 -2.94
C ASP A 11 -11.08 9.91 -2.96
N LEU A 12 -11.15 10.57 -4.11
CA LEU A 12 -10.84 11.98 -4.21
C LEU A 12 -11.89 12.79 -3.44
N LEU A 13 -11.43 13.61 -2.51
CA LEU A 13 -12.30 14.43 -1.69
C LEU A 13 -12.88 15.59 -2.51
N ASP A 14 -14.16 15.93 -2.27
CA ASP A 14 -14.71 17.19 -2.71
C ASP A 14 -14.08 18.38 -1.97
N ILE A 15 -14.25 19.58 -2.52
CA ILE A 15 -13.58 20.78 -2.01
C ILE A 15 -14.00 21.09 -0.57
N GLU A 16 -15.26 20.87 -0.21
CA GLU A 16 -15.79 21.19 1.12
C GLU A 16 -15.20 20.22 2.16
N THR A 17 -15.19 18.93 1.84
CA THR A 17 -14.59 17.89 2.68
C THR A 17 -13.08 18.10 2.83
N ALA A 18 -12.38 18.43 1.74
CA ALA A 18 -10.95 18.71 1.77
C ALA A 18 -10.63 19.96 2.61
N ALA A 19 -11.42 21.03 2.46
CA ALA A 19 -11.28 22.25 3.26
C ALA A 19 -11.58 22.00 4.75
N GLY A 20 -12.61 21.20 5.05
CA GLY A 20 -12.93 20.79 6.42
C GLY A 20 -11.85 19.91 7.06
N GLY A 21 -11.16 19.11 6.26
CA GLY A 21 -10.00 18.29 6.68
C GLY A 21 -8.68 19.04 6.77
N PHE A 22 -8.68 20.33 6.40
CA PHE A 22 -7.53 21.22 6.52
C PHE A 22 -7.25 21.52 8.01
N GLN A 23 -6.55 20.61 8.65
CA GLN A 23 -6.33 20.65 10.08
C GLN A 23 -4.91 21.10 10.43
N GLN A 24 -4.81 21.80 11.55
CA GLN A 24 -3.53 22.18 12.15
C GLN A 24 -2.92 21.00 12.93
N ARG A 25 -2.79 19.85 12.31
CA ARG A 25 -2.06 18.75 12.93
C ARG A 25 -0.56 19.03 12.93
N LYS A 26 0.13 18.64 14.01
CA LYS A 26 1.59 18.70 14.05
C LYS A 26 2.15 17.95 12.84
N GLY A 27 3.02 18.57 12.07
CA GLY A 27 3.58 18.02 10.84
C GLY A 27 2.73 18.18 9.58
N LEU A 28 1.42 18.46 9.69
CA LEU A 28 0.50 18.66 8.54
C LEU A 28 -0.05 20.09 8.45
N ARG A 29 0.56 21.02 9.17
CA ARG A 29 0.18 22.42 9.10
C ARG A 29 0.29 22.91 7.66
N GLN A 30 -0.72 23.63 7.18
CA GLN A 30 -0.79 24.14 5.81
C GLN A 30 -0.74 23.04 4.73
N CYS A 31 -1.38 21.90 5.00
CA CYS A 31 -1.52 20.82 4.03
C CYS A 31 -2.99 20.52 3.77
N LEU A 32 -3.35 20.44 2.50
CA LEU A 32 -4.71 20.12 2.05
C LEU A 32 -4.79 18.62 1.75
N PRO A 33 -5.69 17.84 2.38
CA PRO A 33 -5.93 16.46 1.99
C PRO A 33 -6.57 16.42 0.59
N LEU A 34 -6.13 15.49 -0.25
CA LEU A 34 -6.66 15.30 -1.60
C LEU A 34 -7.48 14.01 -1.69
N PRO A 35 -6.88 12.80 -1.80
CA PRO A 35 -7.62 11.58 -1.66
C PRO A 35 -7.55 11.03 -0.24
N PHE A 36 -8.52 10.23 0.09
CA PHE A 36 -8.62 9.55 1.38
C PHE A 36 -9.08 8.11 1.22
N CYS A 37 -8.42 7.20 1.89
CA CYS A 37 -8.83 5.80 1.97
C CYS A 37 -9.57 5.54 3.28
N PHE A 38 -10.89 5.38 3.23
CA PHE A 38 -11.73 5.16 4.40
C PHE A 38 -11.42 3.87 5.17
N HIS A 39 -10.75 2.92 4.52
CA HIS A 39 -10.44 1.64 5.16
C HIS A 39 -9.13 1.64 5.95
N THR A 40 -8.16 2.43 5.51
CA THR A 40 -6.82 2.48 6.13
C THR A 40 -6.57 3.78 6.87
N GLY A 41 -7.39 4.81 6.64
CA GLY A 41 -7.13 6.16 7.12
C GLY A 41 -6.00 6.87 6.40
N LEU A 42 -5.46 6.27 5.33
CA LEU A 42 -4.39 6.85 4.53
C LEU A 42 -4.91 8.02 3.71
N SER A 43 -4.12 9.08 3.63
CA SER A 43 -4.43 10.25 2.81
C SER A 43 -3.18 10.77 2.12
N GLN A 44 -3.37 11.35 0.95
CA GLN A 44 -2.35 12.19 0.32
C GLN A 44 -2.68 13.66 0.59
N TYR A 45 -1.64 14.43 0.82
CA TYR A 45 -1.74 15.84 1.14
C TYR A 45 -0.96 16.67 0.13
N MET A 46 -1.49 17.85 -0.19
CA MET A 46 -0.78 18.88 -0.92
C MET A 46 -0.29 19.96 0.05
N ALA A 47 1.01 20.27 0.03
CA ALA A 47 1.56 21.35 0.81
C ALA A 47 1.19 22.70 0.21
N LEU A 48 0.52 23.59 0.95
CA LEU A 48 0.17 24.93 0.49
C LEU A 48 1.31 25.93 0.69
N GLU A 49 2.22 25.64 1.60
CA GLU A 49 3.39 26.45 1.91
C GLU A 49 4.67 25.62 1.95
N SER A 50 5.78 26.25 1.64
CA SER A 50 7.10 25.68 1.86
C SER A 50 7.42 25.73 3.35
N VAL A 51 7.55 24.56 3.96
CA VAL A 51 7.99 24.40 5.35
C VAL A 51 9.17 23.45 5.33
N GLU A 52 9.96 23.39 6.39
CA GLU A 52 11.11 22.49 6.48
C GLU A 52 10.82 21.09 5.92
N GLY A 53 11.60 20.67 4.91
CA GLY A 53 11.47 19.36 4.25
C GLY A 53 10.32 19.24 3.25
N ARG A 54 9.47 20.26 3.04
CA ARG A 54 8.37 20.24 2.06
C ARG A 54 8.50 21.37 1.06
N HIS A 55 8.19 21.08 -0.21
CA HIS A 55 8.06 22.11 -1.24
C HIS A 55 6.60 22.51 -1.38
N ARG A 56 6.35 23.77 -1.71
CA ARG A 56 5.00 24.26 -1.98
C ARG A 56 4.39 23.50 -3.15
N TYR A 57 3.13 23.07 -2.98
CA TYR A 57 2.33 22.27 -3.91
C TYR A 57 2.77 20.83 -4.12
N GLU A 58 3.79 20.37 -3.42
CA GLU A 58 4.21 18.97 -3.43
C GLU A 58 3.10 18.08 -2.84
N ILE A 59 2.89 16.91 -3.47
CA ILE A 59 1.90 15.95 -3.02
C ILE A 59 2.62 14.75 -2.43
N PHE A 60 2.17 14.32 -1.26
CA PHE A 60 2.83 13.26 -0.51
C PHE A 60 1.85 12.46 0.35
N TYR A 61 2.17 11.19 0.57
CA TYR A 61 1.58 10.41 1.65
C TYR A 61 2.20 10.84 2.97
N HIS A 62 1.33 11.13 3.93
CA HIS A 62 1.69 11.24 5.32
C HIS A 62 1.27 9.96 6.03
N CYS A 63 2.24 9.22 6.49
CA CYS A 63 2.00 8.03 7.29
C CYS A 63 2.26 8.40 8.75
N PRO A 64 1.20 8.48 9.57
CA PRO A 64 1.42 8.47 11.01
C PRO A 64 2.10 7.15 11.31
N ASP A 65 3.36 7.22 11.66
CA ASP A 65 4.16 6.03 11.90
C ASP A 65 3.56 5.23 13.04
N GLN A 66 2.85 4.18 12.71
CA GLN A 66 2.37 3.20 13.68
C GLN A 66 3.53 2.40 14.28
N MET A 67 4.70 2.48 13.67
CA MET A 67 5.93 1.80 14.06
C MET A 67 7.00 2.77 14.59
N ALA A 68 6.78 4.09 14.50
CA ALA A 68 7.77 5.08 14.93
C ALA A 68 7.96 5.04 16.43
N ARG A 69 9.18 4.81 16.80
CA ARG A 69 9.66 5.06 18.16
C ARG A 69 9.68 6.57 18.49
N ASP A 70 9.62 7.41 17.48
CA ASP A 70 9.55 8.87 17.61
C ASP A 70 8.25 9.37 16.94
N PRO A 71 7.21 9.72 17.72
CA PRO A 71 5.95 10.25 17.18
C PRO A 71 6.10 11.60 16.47
N SER A 72 7.28 12.19 16.47
CA SER A 72 7.61 13.42 15.75
C SER A 72 8.27 13.17 14.39
N ALA A 73 8.74 11.95 14.12
CA ALA A 73 9.29 11.57 12.82
C ALA A 73 8.15 11.18 11.89
N ILE A 74 7.94 11.97 10.85
CA ILE A 74 6.91 11.74 9.84
C ILE A 74 7.64 11.42 8.53
N ASP A 75 7.52 10.19 8.08
CA ASP A 75 7.98 9.81 6.75
C ASP A 75 7.00 10.34 5.70
N MET A 76 7.50 11.11 4.75
CA MET A 76 6.74 11.65 3.65
C MET A 76 7.16 10.97 2.35
N PHE A 77 6.25 10.21 1.75
CA PHE A 77 6.47 9.61 0.43
C PHE A 77 5.88 10.51 -0.65
N ILE A 78 6.73 11.05 -1.50
CA ILE A 78 6.38 12.06 -2.49
C ILE A 78 5.73 11.39 -3.70
N THR A 79 4.52 11.83 -4.06
CA THR A 79 3.76 11.27 -5.18
C THR A 79 3.55 12.23 -6.33
N GLY A 80 3.84 13.52 -6.15
CA GLY A 80 3.75 14.52 -7.20
C GLY A 80 4.38 15.85 -6.81
N SER A 81 4.79 16.62 -7.82
CA SER A 81 5.40 17.94 -7.62
C SER A 81 4.36 19.05 -7.49
N TYR A 82 3.20 18.88 -8.16
CA TYR A 82 2.04 19.77 -8.05
C TYR A 82 0.75 19.09 -8.54
N PHE A 83 -0.39 19.63 -8.15
CA PHE A 83 -1.69 19.02 -8.34
C PHE A 83 -2.03 18.69 -9.80
N THR A 84 -1.80 19.61 -10.72
CA THR A 84 -2.18 19.41 -12.13
C THR A 84 -1.45 18.23 -12.76
N GLU A 85 -0.13 18.11 -12.53
CA GLU A 85 0.66 17.00 -13.03
C GLU A 85 0.22 15.68 -12.39
N TRP A 86 0.09 15.66 -11.07
CA TRP A 86 -0.33 14.50 -10.32
C TRP A 86 -1.71 14.01 -10.78
N PHE A 87 -2.68 14.92 -10.89
CA PHE A 87 -4.05 14.57 -11.28
C PHE A 87 -4.12 14.14 -12.75
N THR A 88 -3.42 14.81 -13.65
CA THR A 88 -3.34 14.42 -15.08
C THR A 88 -2.71 13.04 -15.24
N SER A 89 -1.64 12.75 -14.50
CA SER A 89 -1.00 11.42 -14.50
C SER A 89 -1.94 10.34 -13.99
N TYR A 90 -2.68 10.62 -12.91
CA TYR A 90 -3.71 9.72 -12.38
C TYR A 90 -4.78 9.43 -13.42
N VAL A 91 -5.38 10.47 -14.02
CA VAL A 91 -6.42 10.32 -15.05
C VAL A 91 -5.89 9.53 -16.25
N HIS A 92 -4.68 9.87 -16.71
CA HIS A 92 -4.04 9.12 -17.80
C HIS A 92 -3.90 7.63 -17.47
N SER A 93 -3.43 7.29 -16.29
CA SER A 93 -3.28 5.90 -15.84
C SER A 93 -4.62 5.16 -15.76
N VAL A 94 -5.69 5.82 -15.34
CA VAL A 94 -7.04 5.24 -15.34
C VAL A 94 -7.51 4.96 -16.77
N VAL A 95 -7.40 5.95 -17.67
CA VAL A 95 -7.90 5.85 -19.05
C VAL A 95 -7.11 4.82 -19.86
N THR A 96 -5.82 4.68 -19.61
CA THR A 96 -4.95 3.71 -20.33
C THR A 96 -4.94 2.32 -19.70
N GLY A 97 -5.70 2.09 -18.63
CA GLY A 97 -5.77 0.80 -17.94
C GLY A 97 -4.56 0.51 -17.05
N GLY A 98 -3.82 1.55 -16.66
CA GLY A 98 -2.70 1.43 -15.71
C GLY A 98 -3.14 1.05 -14.29
N TYR A 99 -4.41 1.27 -13.95
CA TYR A 99 -5.01 0.79 -12.69
C TYR A 99 -6.10 -0.24 -12.98
N PRO A 100 -6.10 -1.41 -12.32
CA PRO A 100 -7.18 -2.38 -12.47
C PRO A 100 -8.48 -1.84 -11.84
N ILE A 101 -9.56 -1.97 -12.60
CA ILE A 101 -10.91 -1.68 -12.12
C ILE A 101 -11.55 -3.01 -11.73
N ILE A 102 -11.91 -3.16 -10.47
CA ILE A 102 -12.48 -4.38 -9.92
C ILE A 102 -13.80 -4.03 -9.23
N ARG A 103 -14.93 -4.57 -9.73
CA ARG A 103 -16.28 -4.29 -9.21
C ARG A 103 -16.55 -2.77 -9.12
N ASP A 104 -16.28 -2.07 -10.21
CA ASP A 104 -16.48 -0.63 -10.39
C ASP A 104 -15.63 0.26 -9.46
N GLN A 105 -14.59 -0.30 -8.83
CA GLN A 105 -13.63 0.42 -8.01
C GLN A 105 -12.24 0.39 -8.63
N ILE A 106 -11.55 1.52 -8.58
CA ILE A 106 -10.15 1.63 -9.00
C ILE A 106 -9.29 1.16 -7.83
N PHE A 107 -8.44 0.15 -8.09
CA PHE A 107 -7.53 -0.36 -7.06
C PHE A 107 -6.16 0.30 -7.17
N ARG A 108 -5.45 0.41 -6.05
CA ARG A 108 -4.11 1.03 -5.93
C ARG A 108 -2.98 0.22 -6.59
N TYR A 109 -3.28 -0.76 -7.42
CA TYR A 109 -2.28 -1.51 -8.15
C TYR A 109 -1.92 -0.82 -9.46
N VAL A 110 -0.62 -0.76 -9.74
CA VAL A 110 -0.13 -0.29 -11.03
C VAL A 110 0.13 -1.50 -11.92
N HIS A 111 -0.53 -1.54 -13.06
CA HIS A 111 -0.32 -2.55 -14.08
C HIS A 111 0.67 -2.04 -15.12
N ASP A 112 1.72 -2.81 -15.35
CA ASP A 112 2.67 -2.60 -16.43
C ASP A 112 2.46 -3.67 -17.50
N LYS A 113 2.40 -3.25 -18.76
CA LYS A 113 2.24 -4.15 -19.91
C LYS A 113 3.39 -5.14 -20.05
N GLU A 114 4.58 -4.79 -19.55
CA GLU A 114 5.74 -5.68 -19.51
C GLU A 114 5.64 -6.74 -18.41
N CYS A 115 4.75 -6.57 -17.44
CA CYS A 115 4.50 -7.52 -16.37
C CYS A 115 3.44 -8.57 -16.76
N VAL A 116 3.53 -9.08 -18.01
CA VAL A 116 2.66 -10.12 -18.55
C VAL A 116 3.52 -11.19 -19.22
N ALA A 117 3.26 -12.44 -18.90
CA ALA A 117 3.90 -13.59 -19.56
C ALA A 117 2.88 -14.64 -19.93
N THR A 118 3.00 -15.19 -21.13
CA THR A 118 2.16 -16.30 -21.62
C THR A 118 3.02 -17.54 -21.81
N THR A 119 2.59 -18.64 -21.24
CA THR A 119 3.20 -19.97 -21.40
C THR A 119 2.11 -20.94 -21.83
N GLY A 120 2.18 -21.41 -23.06
CA GLY A 120 1.10 -22.21 -23.66
C GLY A 120 -0.23 -21.44 -23.65
N ASP A 121 -1.26 -22.05 -23.07
CA ASP A 121 -2.60 -21.46 -22.96
C ASP A 121 -2.80 -20.57 -21.72
N ILE A 122 -1.80 -20.41 -20.88
CA ILE A 122 -1.91 -19.67 -19.62
C ILE A 122 -1.14 -18.37 -19.68
N THR A 123 -1.82 -17.28 -19.36
CA THR A 123 -1.25 -15.94 -19.21
C THR A 123 -1.25 -15.54 -17.74
N VAL A 124 -0.10 -15.06 -17.27
CA VAL A 124 0.09 -14.49 -15.94
C VAL A 124 0.36 -13.00 -16.07
N SER A 125 -0.43 -12.18 -15.39
CA SER A 125 -0.23 -10.74 -15.30
C SER A 125 -0.09 -10.30 -13.85
N VAL A 126 0.79 -9.33 -13.62
CA VAL A 126 1.12 -8.82 -12.29
C VAL A 126 0.86 -7.32 -12.23
N SER A 127 0.28 -6.88 -11.13
CA SER A 127 0.16 -5.48 -10.78
C SER A 127 0.70 -5.27 -9.36
N THR A 128 1.38 -4.16 -9.12
CA THR A 128 2.07 -3.89 -7.85
C THR A 128 1.56 -2.61 -7.19
N SER A 129 1.71 -2.51 -5.89
CA SER A 129 1.45 -1.30 -5.13
C SER A 129 2.41 -1.17 -3.96
N PHE A 130 2.88 0.04 -3.73
CA PHE A 130 3.59 0.40 -2.50
C PHE A 130 2.57 0.71 -1.40
N LEU A 131 2.83 0.25 -0.19
CA LEU A 131 1.97 0.49 0.98
C LEU A 131 2.70 1.39 1.98
N PRO A 132 2.57 2.72 1.85
CA PRO A 132 3.25 3.67 2.73
C PRO A 132 2.84 3.48 4.19
N GLU A 133 1.57 3.13 4.44
CA GLU A 133 1.01 2.92 5.78
C GLU A 133 1.60 1.72 6.54
N LEU A 134 2.29 0.82 5.84
CA LEU A 134 2.99 -0.34 6.42
C LEU A 134 4.51 -0.23 6.28
N SER A 135 4.99 0.88 5.74
CA SER A 135 6.41 1.10 5.46
C SER A 135 7.04 2.02 6.49
N SER A 136 8.35 1.88 6.69
CA SER A 136 9.17 2.73 7.53
C SER A 136 10.51 3.01 6.84
N VAL A 137 11.02 4.24 7.01
CA VAL A 137 12.35 4.61 6.54
C VAL A 137 13.41 4.29 7.60
N HIS A 138 13.03 4.27 8.89
CA HIS A 138 13.93 3.99 10.00
C HIS A 138 13.28 3.12 11.08
N PRO A 139 13.68 1.85 11.18
CA PRO A 139 14.59 1.11 10.30
C PRO A 139 13.99 0.94 8.91
N PRO A 140 14.82 0.78 7.86
CA PRO A 140 14.30 0.60 6.50
C PRO A 140 13.42 -0.65 6.38
N HIS A 141 12.17 -0.45 6.04
CA HIS A 141 11.19 -1.52 5.87
C HIS A 141 10.15 -1.04 4.87
N PHE A 142 10.32 -1.38 3.59
CA PHE A 142 9.45 -0.96 2.52
C PHE A 142 8.50 -2.08 2.15
N PHE A 143 7.22 -1.84 2.32
CA PHE A 143 6.17 -2.84 2.16
C PHE A 143 5.47 -2.69 0.81
N PHE A 144 5.39 -3.80 0.07
CA PHE A 144 4.74 -3.85 -1.23
C PHE A 144 3.70 -4.95 -1.24
N THR A 145 2.60 -4.71 -1.93
CA THR A 145 1.63 -5.73 -2.29
C THR A 145 1.65 -5.93 -3.80
N TYR A 146 1.31 -7.13 -4.23
CA TYR A 146 1.17 -7.47 -5.63
C TYR A 146 -0.08 -8.31 -5.84
N ARG A 147 -0.73 -8.08 -6.97
CA ARG A 147 -1.88 -8.84 -7.43
C ARG A 147 -1.48 -9.65 -8.64
N ILE A 148 -1.74 -10.94 -8.60
CA ILE A 148 -1.53 -11.87 -9.69
C ILE A 148 -2.86 -12.25 -10.29
N ARG A 149 -2.92 -12.24 -11.62
CA ARG A 149 -4.04 -12.76 -12.39
C ARG A 149 -3.52 -13.86 -13.31
N ILE A 150 -4.02 -15.06 -13.13
CA ILE A 150 -3.72 -16.26 -13.94
C ILE A 150 -4.95 -16.51 -14.78
N GLU A 151 -4.80 -16.55 -16.09
CA GLU A 151 -5.90 -16.76 -17.04
C GLU A 151 -5.57 -17.86 -18.02
N MET A 152 -6.49 -18.82 -18.19
CA MET A 152 -6.41 -19.77 -19.29
C MET A 152 -7.20 -19.24 -20.46
N SER A 153 -6.61 -19.30 -21.65
CA SER A 153 -7.26 -18.89 -22.90
C SER A 153 -8.64 -19.55 -23.06
N LYS A 154 -9.60 -18.80 -23.56
CA LYS A 154 -10.92 -19.34 -23.89
C LYS A 154 -10.87 -20.35 -25.03
N ASP A 155 -9.86 -20.24 -25.89
CA ASP A 155 -9.62 -21.08 -27.04
C ASP A 155 -8.77 -22.32 -26.73
N ALA A 156 -8.35 -22.48 -25.45
CA ALA A 156 -7.63 -23.66 -25.02
C ALA A 156 -8.48 -24.92 -25.17
N LEU A 157 -7.82 -26.04 -25.46
CA LEU A 157 -8.52 -27.32 -25.54
C LEU A 157 -8.91 -27.80 -24.12
N PRO A 158 -10.09 -28.40 -23.94
CA PRO A 158 -10.53 -28.93 -22.63
C PRO A 158 -9.55 -29.92 -21.98
N GLU A 159 -8.82 -30.68 -22.80
CA GLU A 159 -7.80 -31.61 -22.35
C GLU A 159 -6.56 -30.93 -21.71
N ASN A 160 -6.36 -29.63 -21.97
CA ASN A 160 -5.30 -28.83 -21.38
C ASN A 160 -5.62 -28.34 -19.97
N ALA A 161 -6.81 -28.67 -19.46
CA ALA A 161 -7.18 -28.35 -18.08
C ALA A 161 -6.12 -28.86 -17.10
N CYS A 162 -5.71 -28.02 -16.16
CA CYS A 162 -4.61 -28.27 -15.25
C CYS A 162 -4.85 -27.71 -13.86
N GLN A 163 -4.07 -28.14 -12.89
CA GLN A 163 -4.13 -27.67 -11.52
C GLN A 163 -2.78 -27.17 -11.07
N LEU A 164 -2.78 -26.03 -10.38
CA LEU A 164 -1.57 -25.47 -9.77
C LEU A 164 -1.19 -26.30 -8.53
N ASP A 165 0.07 -26.75 -8.48
CA ASP A 165 0.62 -27.51 -7.35
C ASP A 165 1.47 -26.65 -6.43
N SER A 166 2.38 -25.86 -7.00
CA SER A 166 3.34 -25.10 -6.22
C SER A 166 3.75 -23.80 -6.92
N ARG A 167 4.39 -22.96 -6.15
CA ARG A 167 5.01 -21.72 -6.60
C ARG A 167 6.48 -21.68 -6.25
N TYR A 168 7.27 -21.07 -7.11
CA TYR A 168 8.65 -20.69 -6.86
C TYR A 168 8.83 -19.21 -7.10
N TRP A 169 9.48 -18.52 -6.16
CA TRP A 169 9.81 -17.11 -6.21
C TRP A 169 11.30 -16.89 -6.05
N LYS A 170 11.85 -16.04 -6.90
CA LYS A 170 13.14 -15.42 -6.73
C LYS A 170 12.94 -13.94 -6.44
N ILE A 171 13.32 -13.51 -5.26
CA ILE A 171 13.11 -12.16 -4.73
C ILE A 171 14.48 -11.50 -4.62
N THR A 172 14.68 -10.39 -5.32
CA THR A 172 15.98 -9.69 -5.37
C THR A 172 15.79 -8.25 -4.91
N ASN A 173 16.54 -7.81 -3.92
CA ASN A 173 16.55 -6.42 -3.49
C ASN A 173 17.53 -5.56 -4.31
N ALA A 174 17.54 -4.22 -4.10
CA ALA A 174 18.39 -3.31 -4.87
C ALA A 174 19.89 -3.55 -4.66
N ASN A 175 20.30 -4.22 -3.60
CA ASN A 175 21.70 -4.55 -3.33
C ASN A 175 22.12 -5.88 -4.02
N GLY A 176 21.21 -6.53 -4.76
CA GLY A 176 21.47 -7.79 -5.42
C GLY A 176 21.34 -9.01 -4.48
N ASN A 177 20.91 -8.84 -3.25
CA ASN A 177 20.65 -9.97 -2.36
C ASN A 177 19.43 -10.74 -2.86
N VAL A 178 19.59 -12.04 -3.00
CA VAL A 178 18.55 -12.95 -3.52
C VAL A 178 18.01 -13.80 -2.40
N GLU A 179 16.70 -13.91 -2.37
CA GLU A 179 15.96 -14.86 -1.55
C GLU A 179 15.10 -15.73 -2.46
N GLU A 180 15.12 -17.04 -2.25
CA GLU A 180 14.31 -18.00 -2.99
C GLU A 180 13.26 -18.60 -2.05
N VAL A 181 12.00 -18.61 -2.52
CA VAL A 181 10.85 -19.12 -1.75
C VAL A 181 10.10 -20.12 -2.61
N GLN A 182 9.94 -21.33 -2.12
CA GLN A 182 9.12 -22.36 -2.75
C GLN A 182 8.07 -22.86 -1.76
N GLY A 183 6.87 -23.17 -2.27
CA GLY A 183 5.82 -23.69 -1.42
C GLY A 183 4.61 -24.18 -2.22
N PRO A 184 3.75 -24.99 -1.58
CA PRO A 184 2.55 -25.52 -2.22
C PRO A 184 1.50 -24.44 -2.44
N GLY A 185 0.77 -24.52 -3.56
CA GLY A 185 -0.35 -23.66 -3.87
C GLY A 185 -0.03 -22.17 -3.90
N VAL A 186 -1.06 -21.35 -3.92
CA VAL A 186 -1.01 -19.88 -3.80
C VAL A 186 -2.03 -19.42 -2.75
N VAL A 187 -1.57 -18.73 -1.71
CA VAL A 187 -2.40 -18.22 -0.58
C VAL A 187 -3.34 -19.31 0.00
N GLY A 188 -2.84 -20.55 0.09
CA GLY A 188 -3.59 -21.71 0.61
C GLY A 188 -4.55 -22.35 -0.38
N GLU A 189 -4.52 -21.94 -1.66
CA GLU A 189 -5.38 -22.47 -2.72
C GLU A 189 -4.57 -23.22 -3.78
N PHE A 190 -5.23 -24.20 -4.43
CA PHE A 190 -4.71 -24.98 -5.55
C PHE A 190 -5.64 -24.82 -6.74
N PRO A 191 -5.59 -23.67 -7.44
CA PRO A 191 -6.58 -23.37 -8.47
C PRO A 191 -6.52 -24.36 -9.63
N VAL A 192 -7.71 -24.77 -10.05
CA VAL A 192 -7.92 -25.56 -11.27
C VAL A 192 -8.19 -24.58 -12.41
N MET A 193 -7.40 -24.65 -13.47
CA MET A 193 -7.53 -23.85 -14.67
C MET A 193 -8.20 -24.66 -15.77
N GLN A 194 -9.23 -24.08 -16.36
CA GLN A 194 -9.99 -24.60 -17.49
C GLN A 194 -10.14 -23.48 -18.53
N PRO A 195 -10.50 -23.78 -19.79
CA PRO A 195 -10.68 -22.77 -20.82
C PRO A 195 -11.55 -21.60 -20.36
N GLY A 196 -11.03 -20.37 -20.43
CA GLY A 196 -11.68 -19.15 -20.01
C GLY A 196 -11.67 -18.88 -18.49
N LYS A 197 -11.11 -19.77 -17.67
CA LYS A 197 -11.01 -19.60 -16.24
C LYS A 197 -9.96 -18.52 -15.89
N VAL A 198 -10.32 -17.71 -14.93
CA VAL A 198 -9.42 -16.71 -14.29
C VAL A 198 -9.31 -17.02 -12.81
N HIS A 199 -8.09 -17.03 -12.28
CA HIS A 199 -7.80 -17.05 -10.86
C HIS A 199 -6.98 -15.82 -10.49
N GLU A 200 -7.39 -15.15 -9.41
CA GLU A 200 -6.74 -13.93 -8.93
C GLU A 200 -6.46 -14.00 -7.44
N TYR A 201 -5.29 -13.55 -7.06
CA TYR A 201 -4.95 -13.41 -5.65
C TYR A 201 -4.01 -12.21 -5.43
N ALA A 202 -3.95 -11.73 -4.20
CA ALA A 202 -3.01 -10.72 -3.76
C ALA A 202 -2.12 -11.28 -2.66
N SER A 203 -0.87 -10.85 -2.65
CA SER A 203 0.11 -11.17 -1.63
C SER A 203 1.05 -9.98 -1.40
N CYS A 204 2.04 -10.14 -0.57
CA CYS A 204 2.95 -9.06 -0.21
C CYS A 204 4.39 -9.54 -0.07
N THR A 205 5.29 -8.56 -0.13
CA THR A 205 6.70 -8.72 0.22
C THR A 205 7.23 -7.44 0.83
N THR A 206 8.39 -7.52 1.46
CA THR A 206 9.07 -6.38 2.07
C THR A 206 10.52 -6.35 1.64
N PHE A 207 11.07 -5.14 1.48
CA PHE A 207 12.50 -4.93 1.24
C PHE A 207 13.09 -4.03 2.31
N SER A 208 14.35 -4.28 2.65
CA SER A 208 15.18 -3.34 3.41
C SER A 208 15.79 -2.25 2.52
N THR A 209 15.56 -2.31 1.22
CA THR A 209 15.98 -1.35 0.20
C THR A 209 14.77 -0.69 -0.44
N THR A 210 14.96 0.50 -1.02
CA THR A 210 13.88 1.29 -1.65
C THR A 210 13.28 0.65 -2.89
N SER A 211 13.93 -0.38 -3.42
CA SER A 211 13.43 -1.12 -4.60
C SER A 211 13.86 -2.57 -4.55
N GLY A 212 13.18 -3.37 -5.35
CA GLY A 212 13.49 -4.76 -5.61
C GLY A 212 12.65 -5.29 -6.76
N HIS A 213 12.84 -6.54 -7.09
CA HIS A 213 12.01 -7.23 -8.08
C HIS A 213 11.77 -8.68 -7.68
N MET A 214 10.70 -9.24 -8.23
CA MET A 214 10.36 -10.65 -8.10
C MET A 214 10.15 -11.26 -9.48
N GLU A 215 10.47 -12.52 -9.60
CA GLU A 215 10.21 -13.37 -10.76
C GLU A 215 10.07 -14.82 -10.29
N GLY A 216 9.57 -15.70 -11.15
CA GLY A 216 9.46 -17.11 -10.77
C GLY A 216 8.60 -17.93 -11.73
N HIS A 217 8.03 -18.98 -11.19
CA HIS A 217 7.11 -19.83 -11.94
C HIS A 217 6.10 -20.52 -11.02
N TYR A 218 5.01 -20.94 -11.62
CA TYR A 218 4.08 -21.89 -11.04
C TYR A 218 4.30 -23.26 -11.65
N THR A 219 4.25 -24.31 -10.84
CA THR A 219 4.22 -25.69 -11.32
C THR A 219 2.78 -26.16 -11.37
N PHE A 220 2.39 -26.70 -12.50
CA PHE A 220 1.08 -27.27 -12.77
C PHE A 220 1.20 -28.72 -13.20
N HIS A 221 0.14 -29.50 -12.95
CA HIS A 221 -0.06 -30.79 -13.59
C HIS A 221 -1.34 -30.81 -14.43
N GLN A 222 -1.37 -31.60 -15.50
CA GLN A 222 -2.59 -31.82 -16.28
C GLN A 222 -3.61 -32.63 -15.50
N LEU A 223 -4.90 -32.27 -15.55
CA LEU A 223 -5.95 -33.02 -14.86
C LEU A 223 -6.16 -34.42 -15.46
N LYS A 224 -6.00 -34.55 -16.79
CA LYS A 224 -6.17 -35.81 -17.52
C LYS A 224 -5.02 -36.80 -17.27
N ASN A 225 -3.81 -36.27 -17.10
CA ASN A 225 -2.61 -37.07 -16.81
C ASN A 225 -1.73 -36.33 -15.80
N LYS A 226 -1.82 -36.71 -14.53
CA LYS A 226 -1.08 -36.06 -13.43
C LYS A 226 0.44 -36.23 -13.51
N GLU A 227 0.94 -37.14 -14.34
CA GLU A 227 2.38 -37.30 -14.57
C GLU A 227 2.94 -36.19 -15.48
N VAL A 228 2.07 -35.51 -16.24
CA VAL A 228 2.47 -34.37 -17.07
C VAL A 228 2.51 -33.13 -16.19
N VAL A 229 3.72 -32.75 -15.82
CA VAL A 229 4.02 -31.58 -14.97
C VAL A 229 4.77 -30.54 -15.82
N PHE A 230 4.40 -29.27 -15.68
CA PHE A 230 5.02 -28.18 -16.43
C PHE A 230 5.03 -26.88 -15.64
N ASN A 231 5.92 -25.97 -16.03
CA ASN A 231 6.05 -24.67 -15.39
C ASN A 231 5.44 -23.57 -16.22
N ILE A 232 4.72 -22.66 -15.55
CA ILE A 232 4.17 -21.43 -16.11
C ILE A 232 4.98 -20.26 -15.58
N THR A 233 5.55 -19.46 -16.48
CA THR A 233 6.40 -18.34 -16.13
C THR A 233 5.61 -17.22 -15.46
N ILE A 234 6.13 -16.72 -14.35
CA ILE A 234 5.72 -15.46 -13.76
C ILE A 234 6.68 -14.40 -14.27
N PRO A 235 6.20 -13.33 -14.94
CA PRO A 235 7.08 -12.29 -15.46
C PRO A 235 7.82 -11.61 -14.33
N ARG A 236 9.02 -11.07 -14.62
CA ARG A 236 9.71 -10.19 -13.69
C ARG A 236 8.91 -8.91 -13.51
N PHE A 237 8.69 -8.52 -12.26
CA PHE A 237 8.03 -7.26 -11.93
C PHE A 237 8.84 -6.50 -10.88
N HIS A 238 8.89 -5.20 -11.05
CA HIS A 238 9.63 -4.29 -10.20
C HIS A 238 8.73 -3.62 -9.18
N MET A 239 9.28 -3.38 -8.00
CA MET A 239 8.65 -2.67 -6.91
C MET A 239 9.58 -1.55 -6.47
N VAL A 240 9.11 -0.32 -6.54
CA VAL A 240 9.90 0.87 -6.26
C VAL A 240 9.15 1.75 -5.28
N CYS A 241 9.82 2.10 -4.19
CA CYS A 241 9.33 3.07 -3.23
C CYS A 241 9.35 4.47 -3.87
N PRO A 242 8.30 5.28 -3.73
CA PRO A 242 8.33 6.67 -4.11
C PRO A 242 9.48 7.42 -3.42
N PRO A 243 9.97 8.52 -3.97
CA PRO A 243 10.91 9.40 -3.27
C PRO A 243 10.36 9.77 -1.90
N PHE A 244 11.21 9.87 -0.90
CA PHE A 244 10.78 10.19 0.45
C PHE A 244 11.70 11.20 1.11
N ARG A 245 11.16 11.92 2.08
CA ARG A 245 11.90 12.81 2.96
C ARG A 245 11.53 12.53 4.40
N LYS A 246 12.52 12.69 5.28
CA LYS A 246 12.28 12.79 6.70
C LYS A 246 11.73 14.17 7.04
N SER A 247 10.71 14.23 7.87
CA SER A 247 10.37 15.45 8.57
C SER A 247 11.46 15.72 9.60
N VAL A 248 12.22 16.80 9.42
CA VAL A 248 13.16 17.26 10.45
C VAL A 248 12.33 17.92 11.55
N VAL A 249 12.13 17.22 12.65
CA VAL A 249 11.63 17.86 13.86
C VAL A 249 12.78 18.63 14.46
N ARG A 250 12.69 19.95 14.48
CA ARG A 250 13.54 20.75 15.37
C ARG A 250 13.24 20.32 16.80
N THR A 251 14.18 19.64 17.42
CA THR A 251 14.30 19.66 18.89
C THR A 251 14.56 21.11 19.22
N GLY A 252 13.51 21.82 19.65
CA GLY A 252 13.67 23.19 20.10
C GLY A 252 14.73 23.22 21.21
N SER A 253 15.86 23.84 20.91
CA SER A 253 16.77 24.26 21.95
C SER A 253 15.98 25.20 22.87
N ALA A 254 15.81 24.77 24.09
CA ALA A 254 15.31 25.61 25.16
C ALA A 254 16.32 26.72 25.40
N SER A 255 16.13 27.87 24.78
CA SER A 255 16.71 29.14 25.20
C SER A 255 15.96 30.27 24.51
N ASP A 256 14.88 30.69 25.11
CA ASP A 256 14.46 32.06 25.25
C ASP A 256 13.17 32.10 26.07
N VAL A 257 13.34 31.99 27.37
CA VAL A 257 12.33 32.44 28.32
C VAL A 257 12.54 33.92 28.46
N SER A 258 11.86 34.74 27.69
CA SER A 258 11.63 36.11 28.05
C SER A 258 10.33 36.17 28.86
N HIS A 259 10.49 36.45 30.12
CA HIS A 259 9.47 36.91 31.04
C HIS A 259 8.56 37.95 30.38
N ASN A 260 7.26 37.67 30.32
CA ASN A 260 6.26 38.72 30.53
C ASN A 260 5.16 38.13 31.41
N SER A 261 5.23 38.63 32.64
CA SER A 261 4.18 38.54 33.66
C SER A 261 2.94 39.32 33.19
N TRP A 262 1.80 38.67 33.18
CA TRP A 262 0.53 39.33 33.45
C TRP A 262 -0.21 38.50 34.49
N ASN A 263 -0.33 39.08 35.68
CA ASN A 263 -1.32 38.71 36.68
C ASN A 263 -2.69 38.98 36.12
N ASP A 264 -3.64 38.11 36.49
CA ASP A 264 -4.90 38.51 37.12
C ASP A 264 -5.74 37.23 37.36
N GLU A 265 -5.87 36.99 38.65
CA GLU A 265 -7.06 36.99 39.50
C GLU A 265 -8.17 35.99 39.14
N GLU A 266 -8.25 35.04 40.04
CA GLU A 266 -9.41 34.46 40.74
C GLU A 266 -10.81 34.69 40.13
N ASN A 267 -11.55 33.65 39.83
CA ASN A 267 -12.81 33.44 40.56
C ASN A 267 -13.27 31.96 40.55
N SER A 268 -13.69 31.56 41.72
CA SER A 268 -14.18 30.30 42.22
C SER A 268 -15.62 29.97 41.78
N THR A 269 -15.94 28.68 42.07
CA THR A 269 -17.25 28.04 42.25
C THR A 269 -17.97 27.67 40.94
N ASP A 270 -18.47 26.47 40.75
CA ASP A 270 -19.25 25.60 41.60
C ASP A 270 -19.24 24.13 41.08
N THR A 271 -19.31 23.24 42.03
CA THR A 271 -19.70 21.84 41.94
C THR A 271 -21.01 21.64 41.21
N ASP A 272 -21.10 20.55 40.40
CA ASP A 272 -22.25 19.64 40.50
C ASP A 272 -21.93 18.28 39.89
N ASP A 273 -22.19 17.28 40.72
CA ASP A 273 -22.24 15.83 40.49
C ASP A 273 -23.15 15.47 39.32
N TYR A 274 -22.77 14.50 38.51
CA TYR A 274 -23.68 13.47 38.00
C TYR A 274 -22.96 12.14 37.77
N GLU A 275 -23.55 11.17 38.43
CA GLU A 275 -23.20 9.75 38.45
C GLU A 275 -23.41 9.03 37.12
N ASP A 276 -22.60 8.00 36.95
CA ASP A 276 -22.81 6.70 36.28
C ASP A 276 -23.81 6.56 35.14
N ALA A 277 -23.27 6.16 33.98
CA ALA A 277 -23.91 5.11 33.18
C ALA A 277 -22.83 4.30 32.42
N GLU A 278 -22.59 3.09 32.93
CA GLU A 278 -21.98 1.99 32.20
C GLU A 278 -22.71 1.75 30.89
N GLN A 279 -21.98 1.63 29.77
CA GLN A 279 -22.32 0.67 28.72
C GLN A 279 -21.18 0.54 27.68
N GLY A 280 -20.58 -0.62 27.71
CA GLY A 280 -20.31 -1.44 26.52
C GLY A 280 -19.39 -0.86 25.44
N GLY A 281 -18.09 -0.68 25.71
CA GLY A 281 -17.10 -0.49 24.67
C GLY A 281 -16.76 -1.82 24.00
N LEU A 282 -17.24 -2.04 22.78
CA LEU A 282 -16.72 -3.05 21.87
C LEU A 282 -15.29 -2.65 21.47
N GLY A 283 -14.32 -3.20 22.18
CA GLY A 283 -12.91 -3.11 21.83
C GLY A 283 -12.66 -3.84 20.52
N PHE A 284 -12.35 -3.11 19.48
CA PHE A 284 -11.74 -3.69 18.28
C PHE A 284 -10.27 -4.00 18.61
N PRO A 285 -9.82 -5.25 18.40
CA PRO A 285 -8.40 -5.55 18.55
C PRO A 285 -7.62 -4.80 17.47
N ALA A 286 -6.55 -4.14 17.88
CA ALA A 286 -5.57 -3.56 16.97
C ALA A 286 -5.11 -4.63 15.96
N PRO A 287 -5.02 -4.32 14.66
CA PRO A 287 -4.51 -5.26 13.69
C PRO A 287 -3.03 -5.52 14.02
N SER A 288 -2.75 -6.72 14.52
CA SER A 288 -1.40 -7.23 14.60
C SER A 288 -0.88 -7.35 13.16
N GLY A 289 -0.01 -6.42 12.76
CA GLY A 289 0.65 -6.40 11.46
C GLY A 289 1.64 -7.55 11.31
N HIS A 290 1.14 -8.77 11.32
CA HIS A 290 1.90 -9.93 10.95
C HIS A 290 1.48 -10.34 9.55
N CYS A 291 2.35 -10.03 8.59
CA CYS A 291 2.41 -10.82 7.37
C CYS A 291 2.51 -12.30 7.79
N PRO A 292 1.65 -13.20 7.31
CA PRO A 292 1.76 -14.59 7.70
C PRO A 292 3.17 -15.05 7.46
N ARG A 293 3.83 -15.50 8.53
CA ARG A 293 5.16 -16.10 8.42
C ARG A 293 5.10 -17.13 7.33
N ARG A 294 6.01 -16.98 6.42
CA ARG A 294 6.37 -17.83 5.31
C ARG A 294 6.22 -19.31 5.67
N ILE A 295 5.33 -19.98 5.01
CA ILE A 295 5.33 -21.42 4.88
C ILE A 295 5.60 -21.72 3.41
#